data_d4020fa244f8a26ae5f3d8a5fb150615
#
_entry.id   d4020fa244f8a26ae5f3d8a5fb150615
#
_cell.length_a   1.000
_cell.length_b   1.000
_cell.length_c   1.000
_cell.angle_alpha   90.00
_cell.angle_beta   90.00
_cell.angle_gamma   90.00
#
_symmetry.space_group_name_H-M   'P 1'
#
loop_
_entity.id
_entity.type
_entity.pdbx_description
1 polymer ?
#
loop_
_entity_poly.entity_id
_entity_poly.type
_entity_poly.pdbx_seq_one_letter_code
_entity_poly.pdbx_strand_id
1 'polypeptide(L)'
;VGNAAIDAATNLKSILVEAAARKMDVQPEDVECLGEVYRAGSQDHGLTFEEVVYAALEGTGTITARGNFDTIPESWGGDKYRGAAIGGSMAFSYAAQVVEIKIDPDTADIRVEKVWVAHDCGKALNPLSVEGQIEGSVWMGMGQAMTEETRYHNGLSITGNMLDYRVPTIIESPPIETHIVESIDPHGPFGAKEAGEASLAGFLPALTNAIADALDIRVSELPITSDRLMEIMENKKKSALSDAAQKVGA
;
A
#
# COMPACT_ATOMS: atom_id res chain seq x y z
N VAL A 1 7.26 -0.96 11.62
CA VAL A 1 6.20 -1.34 12.59
C VAL A 1 6.19 -2.85 12.81
N GLY A 2 6.08 -3.70 11.77
CA GLY A 2 5.92 -5.15 11.93
C GLY A 2 7.04 -5.84 12.73
N ASN A 3 8.30 -5.56 12.42
CA ASN A 3 9.44 -6.13 13.17
C ASN A 3 9.48 -5.64 14.63
N ALA A 4 9.10 -4.39 14.89
CA ALA A 4 8.99 -3.89 16.26
C ALA A 4 7.85 -4.58 17.02
N ALA A 5 6.76 -4.94 16.34
CA ALA A 5 5.68 -5.74 16.94
C ALA A 5 6.15 -7.17 17.28
N ILE A 6 6.96 -7.79 16.40
CA ILE A 6 7.55 -9.11 16.66
C ILE A 6 8.49 -9.04 17.89
N ASP A 7 9.33 -8.00 17.97
CA ASP A 7 10.23 -7.80 19.11
C ASP A 7 9.44 -7.58 20.42
N ALA A 8 8.39 -6.74 20.39
CA ALA A 8 7.51 -6.55 21.53
C ALA A 8 6.82 -7.85 21.99
N ALA A 9 6.34 -8.65 21.03
CA ALA A 9 5.70 -9.92 21.30
C ALA A 9 6.71 -10.95 21.91
N THR A 10 7.94 -10.95 21.42
CA THR A 10 9.02 -11.77 21.96
C THR A 10 9.33 -11.39 23.41
N ASN A 11 9.44 -10.10 23.69
CA ASN A 11 9.68 -9.58 25.04
C ASN A 11 8.51 -9.89 25.98
N LEU A 12 7.26 -9.74 25.49
CA LEU A 12 6.08 -10.13 26.26
C LEU A 12 6.06 -11.63 26.56
N LYS A 13 6.38 -12.45 25.57
CA LYS A 13 6.45 -13.90 25.73
C LYS A 13 7.47 -14.28 26.83
N SER A 14 8.62 -13.64 26.89
CA SER A 14 9.62 -13.87 27.94
C SER A 14 9.05 -13.60 29.33
N ILE A 15 8.34 -12.49 29.51
CA ILE A 15 7.67 -12.13 30.79
C ILE A 15 6.66 -13.22 31.18
N LEU A 16 5.89 -13.72 30.23
CA LEU A 16 4.89 -14.76 30.49
C LEU A 16 5.54 -16.12 30.80
N VAL A 17 6.62 -16.47 30.11
CA VAL A 17 7.38 -17.69 30.38
C VAL A 17 7.98 -17.66 31.80
N GLU A 18 8.55 -16.53 32.23
CA GLU A 18 9.04 -16.37 33.60
C GLU A 18 7.91 -16.49 34.64
N ALA A 19 6.72 -15.95 34.35
CA ALA A 19 5.58 -16.08 35.26
C ALA A 19 5.08 -17.54 35.34
N ALA A 20 5.03 -18.23 34.22
CA ALA A 20 4.69 -19.65 34.16
C ALA A 20 5.72 -20.51 34.92
N ALA A 21 7.01 -20.24 34.72
CA ALA A 21 8.09 -20.94 35.40
C ALA A 21 7.99 -20.79 36.93
N ARG A 22 7.76 -19.59 37.43
CA ARG A 22 7.54 -19.34 38.85
C ARG A 22 6.31 -20.10 39.40
N LYS A 23 5.22 -20.15 38.65
CA LYS A 23 4.00 -20.84 39.05
C LYS A 23 4.13 -22.34 39.03
N MET A 24 4.95 -22.90 38.16
CA MET A 24 5.23 -24.34 38.03
C MET A 24 6.43 -24.81 38.87
N ASP A 25 7.16 -23.90 39.51
CA ASP A 25 8.41 -24.16 40.27
C ASP A 25 9.49 -24.85 39.40
N VAL A 26 9.71 -24.31 38.21
CA VAL A 26 10.71 -24.78 37.23
C VAL A 26 11.58 -23.61 36.73
N GLN A 27 12.64 -23.90 35.96
CA GLN A 27 13.42 -22.89 35.31
C GLN A 27 12.69 -22.36 34.05
N PRO A 28 12.83 -21.08 33.67
CA PRO A 28 12.20 -20.53 32.47
C PRO A 28 12.56 -21.30 31.19
N GLU A 29 13.76 -21.83 31.10
CA GLU A 29 14.27 -22.62 29.97
C GLU A 29 13.55 -23.95 29.78
N ASP A 30 12.95 -24.45 30.85
CA ASP A 30 12.19 -25.70 30.83
C ASP A 30 10.72 -25.53 30.39
N VAL A 31 10.30 -24.24 30.22
CA VAL A 31 8.91 -23.90 29.86
C VAL A 31 8.77 -23.78 28.34
N GLU A 32 7.95 -24.64 27.77
CA GLU A 32 7.54 -24.55 26.37
C GLU A 32 6.16 -23.88 26.24
N CYS A 33 6.07 -22.90 25.34
CA CYS A 33 4.82 -22.27 24.95
C CYS A 33 4.30 -22.90 23.66
N LEU A 34 3.25 -23.69 23.75
CA LEU A 34 2.60 -24.38 22.63
C LEU A 34 1.22 -23.80 22.39
N GLY A 35 1.15 -22.79 21.55
CA GLY A 35 -0.09 -22.04 21.31
C GLY A 35 -0.51 -21.29 22.59
N GLU A 36 -1.67 -21.65 23.16
CA GLU A 36 -2.22 -21.04 24.36
C GLU A 36 -1.86 -21.78 25.67
N VAL A 37 -0.99 -22.77 25.58
CA VAL A 37 -0.64 -23.61 26.73
C VAL A 37 0.86 -23.53 27.02
N TYR A 38 1.21 -23.31 28.29
CA TYR A 38 2.58 -23.33 28.81
C TYR A 38 2.81 -24.63 29.57
N ARG A 39 3.84 -25.41 29.19
CA ARG A 39 4.17 -26.72 29.77
C ARG A 39 5.63 -26.81 30.18
N ALA A 40 5.91 -27.56 31.19
CA ALA A 40 7.27 -27.91 31.61
C ALA A 40 7.47 -29.43 31.57
N GLY A 41 8.43 -29.89 30.77
CA GLY A 41 8.75 -31.33 30.64
C GLY A 41 7.59 -32.18 30.16
N SER A 42 7.48 -33.38 30.72
CA SER A 42 6.43 -34.36 30.39
C SER A 42 5.17 -34.27 31.25
N GLN A 43 4.87 -33.08 31.81
CA GLN A 43 3.67 -32.85 32.60
C GLN A 43 2.43 -32.96 31.72
N ASP A 44 1.45 -33.80 32.16
CA ASP A 44 0.17 -34.01 31.45
C ASP A 44 -0.72 -32.74 31.40
N HIS A 45 -0.52 -31.80 32.34
CA HIS A 45 -1.28 -30.59 32.45
C HIS A 45 -0.36 -29.35 32.41
N GLY A 46 -0.59 -28.48 31.42
CA GLY A 46 0.06 -27.17 31.33
C GLY A 46 -0.82 -26.08 31.92
N LEU A 47 -0.24 -24.90 32.12
CA LEU A 47 -0.99 -23.68 32.42
C LEU A 47 -1.59 -23.12 31.15
N THR A 48 -2.82 -22.63 31.23
CA THR A 48 -3.45 -21.87 30.15
C THR A 48 -2.85 -20.48 30.04
N PHE A 49 -3.00 -19.84 28.89
CA PHE A 49 -2.59 -18.45 28.70
C PHE A 49 -3.17 -17.52 29.76
N GLU A 50 -4.46 -17.68 30.09
CA GLU A 50 -5.14 -16.90 31.10
C GLU A 50 -4.52 -17.06 32.49
N GLU A 51 -4.23 -18.29 32.91
CA GLU A 51 -3.60 -18.57 34.21
C GLU A 51 -2.19 -17.96 34.29
N VAL A 52 -1.44 -17.95 33.20
CA VAL A 52 -0.11 -17.36 33.13
C VAL A 52 -0.20 -15.84 33.15
N VAL A 53 -1.16 -15.25 32.47
CA VAL A 53 -1.39 -13.79 32.52
C VAL A 53 -1.75 -13.34 33.93
N TYR A 54 -2.64 -14.05 34.64
CA TYR A 54 -2.94 -13.71 36.03
C TYR A 54 -1.70 -13.86 36.92
N ALA A 55 -0.89 -14.89 36.76
CA ALA A 55 0.36 -15.05 37.50
C ALA A 55 1.38 -13.93 37.20
N ALA A 56 1.41 -13.45 35.98
CA ALA A 56 2.28 -12.34 35.59
C ALA A 56 1.79 -10.99 36.15
N LEU A 57 0.47 -10.80 36.32
CA LEU A 57 -0.13 -9.61 36.90
C LEU A 57 0.04 -9.53 38.42
N GLU A 58 0.27 -10.68 39.09
CA GLU A 58 0.48 -10.72 40.55
C GLU A 58 1.69 -9.87 40.95
N GLY A 59 1.47 -8.83 41.72
CA GLY A 59 2.49 -7.90 42.23
C GLY A 59 2.87 -6.74 41.31
N THR A 60 2.47 -6.73 40.04
CA THR A 60 2.75 -5.63 39.09
C THR A 60 1.52 -4.84 38.68
N GLY A 61 0.34 -5.46 38.68
CA GLY A 61 -0.93 -4.85 38.27
C GLY A 61 -1.06 -4.57 36.76
N THR A 62 0.05 -4.44 36.05
CA THR A 62 0.09 -4.24 34.59
C THR A 62 1.30 -4.92 34.00
N ILE A 63 1.15 -5.46 32.80
CA ILE A 63 2.26 -6.02 32.01
C ILE A 63 2.48 -5.12 30.81
N THR A 64 3.69 -4.66 30.61
CA THR A 64 4.08 -3.86 29.45
C THR A 64 5.34 -4.44 28.84
N ALA A 65 5.29 -4.70 27.53
CA ALA A 65 6.46 -5.06 26.75
C ALA A 65 6.72 -4.00 25.67
N ARG A 66 7.98 -3.73 25.41
CA ARG A 66 8.41 -2.75 24.41
C ARG A 66 9.18 -3.46 23.32
N GLY A 67 8.88 -3.13 22.07
CA GLY A 67 9.61 -3.60 20.91
C GLY A 67 10.22 -2.45 20.12
N ASN A 68 11.42 -2.68 19.60
CA ASN A 68 12.14 -1.73 18.79
C ASN A 68 12.56 -2.42 17.49
N PHE A 69 12.62 -1.64 16.42
CA PHE A 69 13.26 -2.04 15.18
C PHE A 69 13.88 -0.80 14.56
N ASP A 70 15.13 -0.91 14.21
CA ASP A 70 15.84 0.12 13.49
C ASP A 70 16.36 -0.43 12.16
N THR A 71 16.33 0.40 11.14
CA THR A 71 16.91 0.07 9.84
C THR A 71 18.37 0.46 9.83
N ILE A 72 19.19 -0.31 9.14
CA ILE A 72 20.63 -0.02 9.03
C ILE A 72 20.81 1.20 8.10
N PRO A 73 21.14 2.39 8.62
CA PRO A 73 21.10 3.62 7.82
C PRO A 73 22.29 3.79 6.86
N GLU A 74 23.35 3.03 7.02
CA GLU A 74 24.66 3.39 6.49
C GLU A 74 24.87 3.12 5.00
N SER A 75 24.10 2.25 4.37
CA SER A 75 24.33 1.86 2.97
C SER A 75 23.37 2.46 1.95
N TRP A 76 22.27 3.04 2.37
CA TRP A 76 21.11 3.28 1.49
C TRP A 76 20.66 4.74 1.37
N GLY A 77 21.27 5.66 1.91
CA GLY A 77 20.80 7.04 1.83
C GLY A 77 21.93 8.03 1.96
N GLY A 78 22.10 8.54 3.12
CA GLY A 78 23.07 9.55 3.44
C GLY A 78 22.95 10.79 2.54
N ASP A 79 24.01 11.52 2.42
CA ASP A 79 24.07 12.78 1.66
C ASP A 79 23.84 12.63 0.15
N LYS A 80 23.77 11.40 -0.38
CA LYS A 80 23.58 11.14 -1.80
C LYS A 80 22.14 11.33 -2.27
N TYR A 81 21.17 11.20 -1.37
CA TYR A 81 19.75 11.31 -1.68
C TYR A 81 19.16 12.58 -1.08
N ARG A 82 19.32 13.69 -1.76
CA ARG A 82 18.77 14.98 -1.34
C ARG A 82 17.25 14.92 -1.24
N GLY A 83 16.73 14.99 -0.01
CA GLY A 83 15.30 15.11 0.28
C GLY A 83 14.47 13.86 0.09
N ALA A 84 15.06 12.74 -0.27
CA ALA A 84 14.33 11.49 -0.38
C ALA A 84 14.41 10.75 0.96
N ALA A 85 13.28 10.52 1.57
CA ALA A 85 13.12 9.57 2.67
C ALA A 85 13.29 8.10 2.21
N ILE A 86 14.04 7.86 1.16
CA ILE A 86 14.32 6.55 0.58
C ILE A 86 15.50 5.96 1.34
N GLY A 87 15.39 5.71 2.56
CA GLY A 87 16.57 5.21 3.28
C GLY A 87 16.22 4.33 4.46
N GLY A 88 14.95 4.33 4.79
CA GLY A 88 14.50 3.58 5.94
C GLY A 88 14.11 2.13 5.65
N SER A 89 13.99 1.70 4.40
CA SER A 89 13.61 0.33 4.06
C SER A 89 14.63 -0.31 3.13
N MET A 90 15.00 -1.54 3.45
CA MET A 90 15.84 -2.39 2.60
C MET A 90 14.98 -3.20 1.60
N ALA A 91 13.67 -3.13 1.73
CA ALA A 91 12.71 -3.83 0.90
C ALA A 91 12.08 -2.89 -0.13
N PHE A 92 11.89 -3.40 -1.34
CA PHE A 92 11.17 -2.73 -2.42
C PHE A 92 9.99 -3.59 -2.81
N SER A 93 8.80 -2.98 -2.88
CA SER A 93 7.63 -3.59 -3.50
C SER A 93 7.57 -3.22 -4.97
N TYR A 94 7.06 -4.14 -5.77
CA TYR A 94 6.92 -3.97 -7.21
C TYR A 94 5.47 -4.17 -7.59
N ALA A 95 4.97 -3.33 -8.49
CA ALA A 95 3.66 -3.50 -9.06
C ALA A 95 3.70 -3.30 -10.58
N ALA A 96 2.88 -4.06 -11.30
CA ALA A 96 2.60 -3.87 -12.71
C ALA A 96 1.08 -3.79 -12.90
N GLN A 97 0.64 -2.85 -13.73
CA GLN A 97 -0.78 -2.65 -13.99
C GLN A 97 -1.09 -2.53 -15.46
N VAL A 98 -2.25 -3.05 -15.83
CA VAL A 98 -2.87 -2.86 -17.14
C VAL A 98 -4.26 -2.27 -16.91
N VAL A 99 -4.58 -1.21 -17.64
CA VAL A 99 -5.86 -0.52 -17.57
C VAL A 99 -6.55 -0.56 -18.93
N GLU A 100 -7.75 -1.11 -18.97
CA GLU A 100 -8.62 -1.06 -20.15
C GLU A 100 -9.58 0.10 -20.00
N ILE A 101 -9.66 0.94 -21.05
CA ILE A 101 -10.51 2.13 -21.07
C ILE A 101 -11.38 2.20 -22.32
N LYS A 102 -12.49 2.92 -22.21
CA LYS A 102 -13.25 3.48 -23.33
C LYS A 102 -13.23 4.98 -23.26
N ILE A 103 -13.04 5.62 -24.39
CA ILE A 103 -13.10 7.08 -24.53
C ILE A 103 -14.19 7.42 -25.52
N ASP A 104 -15.14 8.26 -25.10
CA ASP A 104 -16.12 8.83 -26.00
C ASP A 104 -15.44 9.92 -26.84
N PRO A 105 -15.41 9.80 -28.18
CA PRO A 105 -14.71 10.75 -29.03
C PRO A 105 -15.37 12.13 -29.11
N ASP A 106 -16.65 12.24 -28.76
CA ASP A 106 -17.44 13.48 -28.84
C ASP A 106 -17.40 14.28 -27.53
N THR A 107 -17.29 13.60 -26.40
CA THR A 107 -17.29 14.20 -25.06
C THR A 107 -15.94 14.10 -24.35
N ALA A 108 -15.03 13.30 -24.87
CA ALA A 108 -13.76 12.93 -24.23
C ALA A 108 -13.95 12.30 -22.83
N ASP A 109 -15.12 11.76 -22.54
CA ASP A 109 -15.36 11.03 -21.29
C ASP A 109 -14.61 9.72 -21.29
N ILE A 110 -13.90 9.45 -20.17
CA ILE A 110 -13.08 8.25 -19.99
C ILE A 110 -13.80 7.32 -19.03
N ARG A 111 -14.09 6.12 -19.49
CA ARG A 111 -14.58 5.04 -18.65
C ARG A 111 -13.51 3.97 -18.51
N VAL A 112 -13.13 3.68 -17.26
CA VAL A 112 -12.27 2.53 -16.95
C VAL A 112 -13.14 1.28 -16.94
N GLU A 113 -12.85 0.36 -17.84
CA GLU A 113 -13.63 -0.88 -18.00
C GLU A 113 -13.10 -2.01 -17.09
N LYS A 114 -11.78 -2.11 -16.95
CA LYS A 114 -11.14 -3.10 -16.09
C LYS A 114 -9.70 -2.72 -15.76
N VAL A 115 -9.23 -3.18 -14.61
CA VAL A 115 -7.83 -3.05 -14.17
C VAL A 115 -7.29 -4.42 -13.78
N TRP A 116 -6.10 -4.76 -14.24
CA TRP A 116 -5.33 -5.91 -13.78
C TRP A 116 -4.10 -5.41 -13.05
N VAL A 117 -3.85 -5.99 -11.88
CA VAL A 117 -2.74 -5.61 -11.01
C VAL A 117 -1.98 -6.84 -10.55
N ALA A 118 -0.68 -6.88 -10.83
CA ALA A 118 0.25 -7.77 -10.16
C ALA A 118 1.04 -6.97 -9.12
N HIS A 119 1.00 -7.38 -7.86
CA HIS A 119 1.66 -6.70 -6.75
C HIS A 119 2.51 -7.67 -5.93
N ASP A 120 3.78 -7.35 -5.78
CA ASP A 120 4.71 -8.10 -4.94
C ASP A 120 4.73 -7.52 -3.52
N CYS A 121 4.00 -8.16 -2.63
CA CYS A 121 3.90 -7.80 -1.21
C CYS A 121 4.82 -8.62 -0.29
N GLY A 122 5.79 -9.36 -0.84
CA GLY A 122 6.53 -10.34 -0.08
C GLY A 122 5.62 -11.48 0.36
N LYS A 123 5.66 -11.88 1.63
CA LYS A 123 4.70 -12.85 2.16
C LYS A 123 3.34 -12.21 2.41
N ALA A 124 2.31 -12.69 1.77
CA ALA A 124 0.94 -12.29 2.04
C ALA A 124 0.47 -12.93 3.36
N LEU A 125 0.55 -12.19 4.47
CA LEU A 125 0.16 -12.69 5.80
C LEU A 125 -1.36 -12.90 5.90
N ASN A 126 -2.12 -12.09 5.19
CA ASN A 126 -3.56 -12.25 5.02
C ASN A 126 -3.92 -11.91 3.56
N PRO A 127 -4.00 -12.89 2.67
CA PRO A 127 -4.25 -12.68 1.24
C PRO A 127 -5.50 -11.84 0.95
N LEU A 128 -6.61 -12.10 1.63
CA LEU A 128 -7.85 -11.33 1.44
C LEU A 128 -7.68 -9.85 1.80
N SER A 129 -6.94 -9.55 2.88
CA SER A 129 -6.64 -8.17 3.24
C SER A 129 -5.68 -7.52 2.25
N VAL A 130 -4.74 -8.26 1.69
CA VAL A 130 -3.81 -7.78 0.65
C VAL A 130 -4.59 -7.44 -0.62
N GLU A 131 -5.51 -8.29 -1.08
CA GLU A 131 -6.41 -8.01 -2.20
C GLU A 131 -7.19 -6.71 -1.98
N GLY A 132 -7.84 -6.57 -0.82
CA GLY A 132 -8.58 -5.36 -0.49
C GLY A 132 -7.70 -4.09 -0.44
N GLN A 133 -6.44 -4.18 -0.01
CA GLN A 133 -5.48 -3.06 -0.06
C GLN A 133 -5.11 -2.70 -1.49
N ILE A 134 -4.87 -3.69 -2.35
CA ILE A 134 -4.56 -3.48 -3.77
C ILE A 134 -5.74 -2.80 -4.47
N GLU A 135 -6.96 -3.32 -4.31
CA GLU A 135 -8.18 -2.75 -4.89
C GLU A 135 -8.41 -1.31 -4.44
N GLY A 136 -8.31 -1.04 -3.13
CA GLY A 136 -8.46 0.28 -2.57
C GLY A 136 -7.40 1.27 -3.05
N SER A 137 -6.16 0.81 -3.25
CA SER A 137 -5.05 1.62 -3.75
C SER A 137 -5.21 1.98 -5.23
N VAL A 138 -5.65 1.04 -6.06
CA VAL A 138 -5.99 1.29 -7.47
C VAL A 138 -7.11 2.31 -7.56
N TRP A 139 -8.16 2.14 -6.77
CA TRP A 139 -9.30 3.07 -6.73
C TRP A 139 -8.87 4.48 -6.28
N MET A 140 -7.99 4.58 -5.28
CA MET A 140 -7.39 5.85 -4.86
C MET A 140 -6.58 6.48 -6.00
N GLY A 141 -5.75 5.69 -6.70
CA GLY A 141 -4.99 6.14 -7.88
C GLY A 141 -5.90 6.63 -9.00
N MET A 142 -7.06 6.00 -9.20
CA MET A 142 -8.09 6.43 -10.15
C MET A 142 -8.64 7.82 -9.76
N GLY A 143 -8.96 8.02 -8.48
CA GLY A 143 -9.40 9.31 -7.98
C GLY A 143 -8.39 10.42 -8.26
N GLN A 144 -7.14 10.22 -7.90
CA GLN A 144 -6.05 11.18 -8.17
C GLN A 144 -5.85 11.44 -9.67
N ALA A 145 -6.00 10.41 -10.49
CA ALA A 145 -5.80 10.56 -11.93
C ALA A 145 -6.93 11.30 -12.63
N MET A 146 -8.19 11.16 -12.19
CA MET A 146 -9.36 11.53 -12.98
C MET A 146 -10.25 12.60 -12.34
N THR A 147 -10.34 12.68 -11.01
CA THR A 147 -11.38 13.50 -10.36
C THR A 147 -10.92 14.38 -9.22
N GLU A 148 -9.88 13.97 -8.48
CA GLU A 148 -9.44 14.66 -7.27
C GLU A 148 -8.49 15.81 -7.61
N GLU A 149 -8.83 17.02 -7.18
CA GLU A 149 -8.00 18.22 -7.38
C GLU A 149 -8.09 19.14 -6.16
N THR A 150 -6.95 19.42 -5.54
CA THR A 150 -6.87 20.47 -4.53
C THR A 150 -6.55 21.79 -5.17
N ARG A 151 -7.51 22.72 -5.14
CA ARG A 151 -7.36 24.06 -5.73
C ARG A 151 -7.20 25.12 -4.64
N TYR A 152 -6.36 26.09 -4.94
CA TYR A 152 -6.09 27.22 -4.05
C TYR A 152 -6.43 28.53 -4.72
N HIS A 153 -7.00 29.47 -3.95
CA HIS A 153 -7.17 30.85 -4.34
C HIS A 153 -6.58 31.75 -3.25
N ASN A 154 -5.61 32.59 -3.62
CA ASN A 154 -4.89 33.47 -2.69
C ASN A 154 -4.35 32.73 -1.42
N GLY A 155 -3.85 31.50 -1.59
CA GLY A 155 -3.31 30.68 -0.50
C GLY A 155 -4.36 29.93 0.34
N LEU A 156 -5.65 30.12 0.06
CA LEU A 156 -6.73 29.39 0.73
C LEU A 156 -7.23 28.24 -0.15
N SER A 157 -7.38 27.04 0.44
CA SER A 157 -8.01 25.92 -0.26
C SER A 157 -9.48 26.23 -0.52
N ILE A 158 -9.90 26.10 -1.77
CA ILE A 158 -11.30 26.26 -2.20
C ILE A 158 -11.99 24.90 -2.43
N THR A 159 -11.29 23.79 -2.25
CA THR A 159 -11.79 22.42 -2.35
C THR A 159 -11.74 21.71 -0.98
N GLY A 160 -12.09 22.44 0.08
CA GLY A 160 -11.99 21.96 1.47
C GLY A 160 -13.12 21.02 1.93
N ASN A 161 -14.01 20.61 1.05
CA ASN A 161 -15.14 19.73 1.35
C ASN A 161 -15.35 18.69 0.23
N MET A 162 -16.15 17.64 0.51
CA MET A 162 -16.36 16.51 -0.40
C MET A 162 -17.25 16.84 -1.62
N LEU A 163 -17.85 18.03 -1.71
CA LEU A 163 -18.57 18.48 -2.89
C LEU A 163 -17.59 18.99 -3.96
N ASP A 164 -16.56 19.70 -3.52
CA ASP A 164 -15.56 20.32 -4.40
C ASP A 164 -14.35 19.42 -4.64
N TYR A 165 -13.96 18.62 -3.63
CA TYR A 165 -12.94 17.58 -3.75
C TYR A 165 -13.65 16.25 -4.03
N ARG A 166 -13.69 15.87 -5.31
CA ARG A 166 -14.49 14.74 -5.77
C ARG A 166 -13.71 13.41 -5.66
N VAL A 167 -13.95 12.68 -4.59
CA VAL A 167 -13.54 11.27 -4.49
C VAL A 167 -14.49 10.42 -5.34
N PRO A 168 -14.00 9.46 -6.14
CA PRO A 168 -14.86 8.56 -6.90
C PRO A 168 -15.82 7.80 -5.98
N THR A 169 -16.99 7.48 -6.50
CA THR A 169 -17.98 6.66 -5.79
C THR A 169 -17.80 5.17 -6.12
N ILE A 170 -18.40 4.30 -5.32
CA ILE A 170 -18.35 2.85 -5.57
C ILE A 170 -18.93 2.46 -6.94
N ILE A 171 -19.86 3.27 -7.49
CA ILE A 171 -20.44 3.03 -8.80
C ILE A 171 -19.42 3.24 -9.92
N GLU A 172 -18.43 4.10 -9.69
CA GLU A 172 -17.37 4.41 -10.65
C GLU A 172 -16.20 3.42 -10.56
N SER A 173 -16.16 2.57 -9.52
CA SER A 173 -15.10 1.57 -9.36
C SER A 173 -15.19 0.51 -10.46
N PRO A 174 -14.15 0.32 -11.26
CA PRO A 174 -14.12 -0.76 -12.26
C PRO A 174 -13.91 -2.13 -11.59
N PRO A 175 -14.16 -3.23 -12.29
CA PRO A 175 -13.66 -4.53 -11.89
C PRO A 175 -12.13 -4.52 -11.81
N ILE A 176 -11.58 -4.95 -10.67
CA ILE A 176 -10.13 -5.04 -10.44
C ILE A 176 -9.77 -6.50 -10.26
N GLU A 177 -8.85 -6.99 -11.08
CA GLU A 177 -8.30 -8.34 -10.96
C GLU A 177 -6.90 -8.28 -10.34
N THR A 178 -6.75 -8.86 -9.16
CA THR A 178 -5.52 -8.80 -8.38
C THR A 178 -4.73 -10.09 -8.50
N HIS A 179 -3.41 -9.95 -8.67
CA HIS A 179 -2.45 -11.06 -8.66
C HIS A 179 -1.38 -10.79 -7.60
N ILE A 180 -1.47 -11.52 -6.50
CA ILE A 180 -0.48 -11.43 -5.42
C ILE A 180 0.78 -12.18 -5.84
N VAL A 181 1.92 -11.47 -5.84
CA VAL A 181 3.25 -12.03 -6.02
C VAL A 181 3.94 -12.07 -4.67
N GLU A 182 4.51 -13.22 -4.33
CA GLU A 182 5.23 -13.42 -3.07
C GLU A 182 6.73 -13.57 -3.30
N SER A 183 7.46 -12.45 -3.25
CA SER A 183 8.92 -12.43 -3.23
C SER A 183 9.36 -12.21 -1.78
N ILE A 184 9.62 -13.30 -1.06
CA ILE A 184 9.89 -13.28 0.37
C ILE A 184 11.05 -12.35 0.70
N ASP A 185 10.79 -11.35 1.54
CA ASP A 185 11.81 -10.40 1.97
C ASP A 185 12.54 -10.90 3.22
N PRO A 186 13.89 -11.01 3.19
CA PRO A 186 14.64 -11.51 4.34
C PRO A 186 14.62 -10.57 5.55
N HIS A 187 14.28 -9.30 5.37
CA HIS A 187 14.25 -8.29 6.42
C HIS A 187 12.83 -7.88 6.81
N GLY A 188 11.83 -8.33 6.05
CA GLY A 188 10.43 -8.06 6.33
C GLY A 188 9.87 -8.93 7.46
N PRO A 189 8.85 -8.45 8.20
CA PRO A 189 8.21 -9.26 9.24
C PRO A 189 7.58 -10.50 8.61
N PHE A 190 8.06 -11.68 8.96
CA PHE A 190 7.67 -12.96 8.35
C PHE A 190 7.85 -13.01 6.82
N GLY A 191 8.69 -12.16 6.26
CA GLY A 191 8.92 -12.06 4.82
C GLY A 191 7.98 -11.11 4.08
N ALA A 192 7.13 -10.38 4.79
CA ALA A 192 6.18 -9.44 4.20
C ALA A 192 6.85 -8.11 3.82
N LYS A 193 6.32 -7.50 2.78
CA LYS A 193 6.59 -6.11 2.36
C LYS A 193 5.32 -5.27 2.50
N GLU A 194 5.30 -4.07 1.94
CA GLU A 194 4.08 -3.26 1.89
C GLU A 194 3.09 -3.82 0.84
N ALA A 195 1.82 -3.47 0.94
CA ALA A 195 0.75 -3.99 0.09
C ALA A 195 -0.26 -2.92 -0.34
N GLY A 196 0.18 -1.69 -0.60
CA GLY A 196 -0.74 -0.61 -0.93
C GLY A 196 -0.16 0.40 -1.92
N GLU A 197 0.81 1.17 -1.51
CA GLU A 197 1.29 2.36 -2.23
C GLU A 197 1.86 2.07 -3.62
N ALA A 198 2.50 0.92 -3.84
CA ALA A 198 2.99 0.55 -5.16
C ALA A 198 1.86 0.37 -6.18
N SER A 199 0.71 -0.18 -5.74
CA SER A 199 -0.46 -0.31 -6.60
C SER A 199 -1.14 1.04 -6.88
N LEU A 200 -1.12 1.97 -5.93
CA LEU A 200 -1.59 3.33 -6.15
C LEU A 200 -0.76 4.03 -7.23
N ALA A 201 0.56 3.99 -7.10
CA ALA A 201 1.48 4.65 -8.02
C ALA A 201 1.41 4.10 -9.46
N GLY A 202 1.02 2.85 -9.63
CA GLY A 202 0.96 2.17 -10.93
C GLY A 202 -0.24 2.58 -11.79
N PHE A 203 -1.36 2.98 -11.20
CA PHE A 203 -2.60 3.27 -11.94
C PHE A 203 -2.45 4.45 -12.91
N LEU A 204 -1.90 5.55 -12.46
CA LEU A 204 -1.73 6.76 -13.26
C LEU A 204 -0.94 6.54 -14.55
N PRO A 205 0.28 5.97 -14.52
CA PRO A 205 1.02 5.72 -15.75
C PRO A 205 0.33 4.68 -16.65
N ALA A 206 -0.38 3.70 -16.09
CA ALA A 206 -1.15 2.74 -16.87
C ALA A 206 -2.30 3.43 -17.62
N LEU A 207 -3.06 4.32 -16.96
CA LEU A 207 -4.12 5.10 -17.58
C LEU A 207 -3.60 6.01 -18.68
N THR A 208 -2.52 6.76 -18.42
CA THR A 208 -1.94 7.67 -19.44
C THR A 208 -1.37 6.92 -20.64
N ASN A 209 -0.86 5.71 -20.44
CA ASN A 209 -0.44 4.83 -21.53
C ASN A 209 -1.63 4.32 -22.34
N ALA A 210 -2.73 3.95 -21.68
CA ALA A 210 -3.96 3.53 -22.38
C ALA A 210 -4.55 4.66 -23.22
N ILE A 211 -4.54 5.91 -22.72
CA ILE A 211 -4.94 7.09 -23.50
C ILE A 211 -4.01 7.30 -24.68
N ALA A 212 -2.71 7.14 -24.48
CA ALA A 212 -1.73 7.30 -25.56
C ALA A 212 -1.92 6.23 -26.65
N ASP A 213 -2.23 5.00 -26.29
CA ASP A 213 -2.52 3.93 -27.21
C ASP A 213 -3.80 4.21 -28.03
N ALA A 214 -4.86 4.66 -27.35
CA ALA A 214 -6.15 4.92 -27.99
C ALA A 214 -6.15 6.17 -28.90
N LEU A 215 -5.46 7.24 -28.51
CA LEU A 215 -5.59 8.57 -29.15
C LEU A 215 -4.27 9.08 -29.72
N ASP A 216 -3.15 8.41 -29.48
CA ASP A 216 -1.81 8.93 -29.78
C ASP A 216 -1.60 10.34 -29.17
N ILE A 217 -1.99 10.49 -27.89
CA ILE A 217 -1.89 11.73 -27.10
C ILE A 217 -1.11 11.44 -25.82
N ARG A 218 -0.18 12.34 -25.46
CA ARG A 218 0.49 12.33 -24.16
C ARG A 218 -0.14 13.34 -23.23
N VAL A 219 -0.58 12.88 -22.06
CA VAL A 219 -1.16 13.73 -21.01
C VAL A 219 -0.06 14.02 -19.98
N SER A 220 0.10 15.28 -19.61
CA SER A 220 1.13 15.74 -18.65
C SER A 220 0.56 16.48 -17.43
N GLU A 221 -0.75 16.66 -17.36
CA GLU A 221 -1.43 17.36 -16.28
C GLU A 221 -2.56 16.52 -15.68
N LEU A 222 -2.77 16.66 -14.38
CA LEU A 222 -3.79 15.97 -13.60
C LEU A 222 -4.74 16.97 -12.92
N PRO A 223 -5.95 16.51 -12.59
CA PRO A 223 -6.63 15.30 -13.04
C PRO A 223 -6.93 15.31 -14.54
N ILE A 224 -7.09 14.14 -15.15
CA ILE A 224 -7.44 13.99 -16.57
C ILE A 224 -8.96 14.09 -16.71
N THR A 225 -9.47 15.30 -16.68
CA THR A 225 -10.90 15.55 -16.87
C THR A 225 -11.27 15.51 -18.35
N SER A 226 -12.56 15.29 -18.65
CA SER A 226 -13.07 15.31 -20.03
C SER A 226 -12.76 16.63 -20.74
N ASP A 227 -12.89 17.77 -20.04
CA ASP A 227 -12.56 19.09 -20.59
C ASP A 227 -11.08 19.20 -20.98
N ARG A 228 -10.16 18.79 -20.09
CA ARG A 228 -8.73 18.80 -20.37
C ARG A 228 -8.35 17.86 -21.53
N LEU A 229 -8.93 16.66 -21.54
CA LEU A 229 -8.68 15.73 -22.64
C LEU A 229 -9.23 16.24 -23.98
N MET A 230 -10.42 16.84 -23.97
CA MET A 230 -11.03 17.46 -25.15
C MET A 230 -10.13 18.57 -25.72
N GLU A 231 -9.61 19.46 -24.87
CA GLU A 231 -8.70 20.53 -25.29
C GLU A 231 -7.44 19.97 -25.96
N ILE A 232 -6.85 18.91 -25.39
CA ILE A 232 -5.66 18.24 -25.96
C ILE A 232 -6.00 17.62 -27.33
N MET A 233 -7.16 16.93 -27.43
CA MET A 233 -7.62 16.33 -28.69
C MET A 233 -7.83 17.39 -29.79
N GLU A 234 -8.46 18.52 -29.44
CA GLU A 234 -8.66 19.64 -30.38
C GLU A 234 -7.34 20.27 -30.83
N ASN A 235 -6.40 20.49 -29.91
CA ASN A 235 -5.09 21.03 -30.24
C ASN A 235 -4.30 20.11 -31.16
N LYS A 236 -4.37 18.79 -30.96
CA LYS A 236 -3.79 17.82 -31.88
C LYS A 236 -4.40 17.91 -33.30
N LYS A 237 -5.74 18.01 -33.40
CA LYS A 237 -6.43 18.16 -34.69
C LYS A 237 -6.00 19.45 -35.41
N LYS A 238 -5.89 20.57 -34.70
CA LYS A 238 -5.46 21.88 -35.26
C LYS A 238 -4.02 21.79 -35.77
N SER A 239 -3.10 21.19 -35.02
CA SER A 239 -1.70 21.00 -35.43
C SER A 239 -1.60 20.14 -36.71
N ALA A 240 -2.30 19.03 -36.76
CA ALA A 240 -2.30 18.14 -37.94
C ALA A 240 -2.84 18.85 -39.21
N LEU A 241 -3.85 19.68 -39.07
CA LEU A 241 -4.39 20.49 -40.17
C LEU A 241 -3.40 21.56 -40.66
N SER A 242 -2.69 22.21 -39.73
CA SER A 242 -1.63 23.18 -40.05
C SER A 242 -0.48 22.53 -40.83
N ASP A 243 -0.02 21.38 -40.37
CA ASP A 243 1.07 20.63 -41.02
C ASP A 243 0.68 20.12 -42.42
N ALA A 244 -0.58 19.71 -42.58
CA ALA A 244 -1.13 19.32 -43.87
C ALA A 244 -1.21 20.50 -44.84
N ALA A 245 -1.66 21.69 -44.38
CA ALA A 245 -1.73 22.89 -45.18
C ALA A 245 -0.36 23.38 -45.65
N GLN A 246 0.67 23.28 -44.79
CA GLN A 246 2.05 23.64 -45.18
C GLN A 246 2.63 22.67 -46.20
N LYS A 247 2.28 21.38 -46.19
CA LYS A 247 2.74 20.40 -47.18
C LYS A 247 2.08 20.55 -48.57
N VAL A 248 0.89 21.16 -48.63
CA VAL A 248 0.16 21.40 -49.89
C VAL A 248 0.56 22.72 -50.56
N GLY A 249 1.11 23.66 -49.74
CA GLY A 249 1.54 24.99 -50.23
C GLY A 249 3.03 25.08 -50.59
N ALA A 250 3.80 24.01 -50.49
CA ALA A 250 5.19 23.87 -50.88
C ALA A 250 5.33 22.98 -52.13
#